data_b292a3a9f38786d1249ec284c271d2dc
#
_entry.id   b292a3a9f38786d1249ec284c271d2dc
#
_cell.length_a   1.000
_cell.length_b   1.000
_cell.length_c   1.000
_cell.angle_alpha   90.00
_cell.angle_beta   90.00
_cell.angle_gamma   90.00
#
_symmetry.space_group_name_H-M   'P 1'
#
loop_
_entity.id
_entity.type
_entity.pdbx_description
1 polymer ?
#
loop_
_entity_poly.entity_id
_entity_poly.type
_entity_poly.pdbx_seq_one_letter_code
_entity_poly.pdbx_strand_id
1 'polypeptide(L)'
;MLGALSINTTEFMMFWDSRYILFVMLPGLIIGFWAQMKLRSAFGKYSEVPVESGLTGAEAARQILDHAGLTDMPVEEVEGHLSDHYDPTKRALFLSSDNFNGRTIAAVGVAAHEAGHALQHQHSWALFDLRMALVPVTQIANMAWMGILVLGFVLHLIPHFILIAVAIFSVMTLFQLVTLPVEYDASARAKKQLFQLGLVRQNERAGVSAVLDAAALTYVAALVSSVLTLLYYIYAARNDRS
;
A
#
# COMPACT_ATOMS: atom_id res chain seq x y z
N MET A 1 -41.58 -26.49 23.29
CA MET A 1 -40.67 -25.75 24.17
C MET A 1 -39.63 -25.08 23.28
N LEU A 2 -39.91 -23.93 22.73
CA LEU A 2 -38.96 -23.12 21.94
C LEU A 2 -38.20 -22.25 22.94
N GLY A 3 -36.97 -22.69 23.27
CA GLY A 3 -36.06 -21.86 24.05
C GLY A 3 -35.73 -20.61 23.24
N ALA A 4 -36.17 -19.46 23.72
CA ALA A 4 -35.80 -18.17 23.21
C ALA A 4 -34.27 -18.08 23.28
N LEU A 5 -33.60 -18.08 22.13
CA LEU A 5 -32.20 -17.67 21.99
C LEU A 5 -32.12 -16.21 22.45
N SER A 6 -31.83 -16.00 23.73
CA SER A 6 -31.45 -14.67 24.22
C SER A 6 -30.16 -14.30 23.51
N ILE A 7 -30.26 -13.49 22.47
CA ILE A 7 -29.12 -12.84 21.85
C ILE A 7 -28.48 -12.04 22.96
N ASN A 8 -27.31 -12.47 23.42
CA ASN A 8 -26.55 -11.73 24.41
C ASN A 8 -26.11 -10.42 23.77
N THR A 9 -26.82 -9.34 24.10
CA THR A 9 -26.63 -8.00 23.52
C THR A 9 -25.18 -7.51 23.64
N THR A 10 -24.41 -8.08 24.56
CA THR A 10 -22.98 -7.80 24.75
C THR A 10 -22.13 -8.31 23.58
N GLU A 11 -22.53 -9.41 22.94
CA GLU A 11 -21.77 -10.01 21.81
C GLU A 11 -21.95 -9.24 20.50
N PHE A 12 -23.15 -8.70 20.28
CA PHE A 12 -23.44 -7.83 19.12
C PHE A 12 -22.75 -6.46 19.24
N MET A 13 -22.49 -6.01 20.46
CA MET A 13 -21.86 -4.70 20.74
C MET A 13 -20.38 -4.63 20.39
N MET A 14 -19.68 -5.73 20.15
CA MET A 14 -18.24 -5.69 19.87
C MET A 14 -17.91 -5.10 18.49
N PHE A 15 -18.79 -5.28 17.48
CA PHE A 15 -18.68 -4.59 16.19
C PHE A 15 -19.15 -3.13 16.27
N TRP A 16 -20.01 -2.81 17.24
CA TRP A 16 -20.54 -1.49 17.50
C TRP A 16 -19.99 -0.87 18.77
N ASP A 17 -18.82 -1.37 19.26
CA ASP A 17 -18.16 -0.74 20.37
C ASP A 17 -17.86 0.72 19.99
N SER A 18 -18.48 1.65 20.71
CA SER A 18 -18.31 3.07 20.49
C SER A 18 -16.84 3.48 20.57
N ARG A 19 -16.02 2.77 21.36
CA ARG A 19 -14.57 2.99 21.47
C ARG A 19 -13.87 2.60 20.18
N TYR A 20 -14.22 1.45 19.57
CA TYR A 20 -13.66 1.06 18.27
C TYR A 20 -14.01 2.08 17.19
N ILE A 21 -15.26 2.49 17.14
CA ILE A 21 -15.73 3.50 16.17
C ILE A 21 -14.98 4.82 16.37
N LEU A 22 -14.91 5.33 17.61
CA LEU A 22 -14.34 6.65 17.90
C LEU A 22 -12.80 6.68 17.80
N PHE A 23 -12.11 5.63 18.26
CA PHE A 23 -10.64 5.67 18.40
C PHE A 23 -9.90 4.89 17.33
N VAL A 24 -10.59 4.05 16.53
CA VAL A 24 -9.98 3.26 15.45
C VAL A 24 -10.60 3.60 14.11
N MET A 25 -11.90 3.36 13.97
CA MET A 25 -12.56 3.45 12.66
C MET A 25 -12.59 4.89 12.14
N LEU A 26 -13.08 5.85 12.93
CA LEU A 26 -13.17 7.25 12.49
C LEU A 26 -11.80 7.88 12.21
N PRO A 27 -10.77 7.78 13.09
CA PRO A 27 -9.44 8.29 12.78
C PRO A 27 -8.85 7.61 11.54
N GLY A 28 -8.97 6.29 11.40
CA GLY A 28 -8.51 5.55 10.23
C GLY A 28 -9.18 6.01 8.93
N LEU A 29 -10.50 6.20 8.95
CA LEU A 29 -11.25 6.71 7.79
C LEU A 29 -10.84 8.14 7.42
N ILE A 30 -10.69 9.03 8.41
CA ILE A 30 -10.31 10.43 8.18
C ILE A 30 -8.91 10.50 7.56
N ILE A 31 -7.93 9.80 8.13
CA ILE A 31 -6.55 9.78 7.63
C ILE A 31 -6.49 9.11 6.25
N GLY A 32 -7.17 7.98 6.07
CA GLY A 32 -7.23 7.28 4.79
C GLY A 32 -7.88 8.12 3.69
N PHE A 33 -9.01 8.76 3.98
CA PHE A 33 -9.68 9.64 3.04
C PHE A 33 -8.83 10.86 2.68
N TRP A 34 -8.19 11.49 3.67
CA TRP A 34 -7.27 12.60 3.45
C TRP A 34 -6.08 12.20 2.57
N ALA A 35 -5.44 11.08 2.84
CA ALA A 35 -4.33 10.56 2.03
C ALA A 35 -4.77 10.29 0.60
N GLN A 36 -5.94 9.65 0.42
CA GLN A 36 -6.50 9.36 -0.89
C GLN A 36 -6.88 10.63 -1.68
N MET A 37 -7.41 11.65 -1.00
CA MET A 37 -7.68 12.95 -1.64
C MET A 37 -6.38 13.63 -2.10
N LYS A 38 -5.33 13.59 -1.28
CA LYS A 38 -4.01 14.13 -1.63
C LYS A 38 -3.44 13.42 -2.85
N LEU A 39 -3.49 12.08 -2.88
CA LEU A 39 -3.03 11.29 -4.02
C LEU A 39 -3.83 11.65 -5.29
N ARG A 40 -5.16 11.62 -5.23
CA ARG A 40 -6.01 11.96 -6.39
C ARG A 40 -5.76 13.37 -6.90
N SER A 41 -5.59 14.34 -6.01
CA SER A 41 -5.33 15.72 -6.37
C SER A 41 -3.95 15.88 -7.04
N ALA A 42 -2.91 15.26 -6.47
CA ALA A 42 -1.56 15.34 -7.04
C ALA A 42 -1.49 14.60 -8.38
N PHE A 43 -1.97 13.35 -8.41
CA PHE A 43 -1.98 12.53 -9.63
C PHE A 43 -2.79 13.19 -10.74
N GLY A 44 -4.04 13.60 -10.48
CA GLY A 44 -4.89 14.28 -11.47
C GLY A 44 -4.25 15.53 -12.03
N LYS A 45 -3.69 16.39 -11.15
CA LYS A 45 -2.99 17.62 -11.61
C LYS A 45 -1.83 17.30 -12.55
N TYR A 46 -0.96 16.36 -12.17
CA TYR A 46 0.29 16.08 -12.90
C TYR A 46 0.13 15.05 -14.03
N SER A 47 -1.04 14.42 -14.15
CA SER A 47 -1.43 13.65 -15.34
C SER A 47 -1.82 14.55 -16.54
N GLU A 48 -2.08 15.84 -16.28
CA GLU A 48 -2.36 16.83 -17.34
C GLU A 48 -1.14 17.68 -17.72
N VAL A 49 -0.02 17.55 -16.97
CA VAL A 49 1.20 18.34 -17.21
C VAL A 49 2.19 17.51 -18.03
N PRO A 50 2.43 17.86 -19.28
CA PRO A 50 3.42 17.17 -20.11
C PRO A 50 4.82 17.27 -19.51
N VAL A 51 5.61 16.21 -19.61
CA VAL A 51 7.04 16.26 -19.30
C VAL A 51 7.80 16.90 -20.46
N GLU A 52 8.71 17.83 -20.18
CA GLU A 52 9.46 18.56 -21.22
C GLU A 52 10.38 17.66 -22.08
N SER A 53 10.83 16.53 -21.50
CA SER A 53 11.62 15.53 -22.26
C SER A 53 10.80 14.82 -23.35
N GLY A 54 9.45 14.87 -23.27
CA GLY A 54 8.56 14.15 -24.18
C GLY A 54 8.59 12.65 -24.03
N LEU A 55 9.27 12.10 -23.04
CA LEU A 55 9.34 10.65 -22.81
C LEU A 55 8.01 10.10 -22.28
N THR A 56 7.67 8.89 -22.71
CA THR A 56 6.61 8.13 -22.07
C THR A 56 7.11 7.57 -20.72
N GLY A 57 6.17 7.10 -19.87
CA GLY A 57 6.57 6.41 -18.65
C GLY A 57 7.39 5.15 -18.97
N ALA A 58 7.00 4.37 -19.99
CA ALA A 58 7.75 3.19 -20.41
C ALA A 58 9.17 3.53 -20.88
N GLU A 59 9.34 4.59 -21.67
CA GLU A 59 10.66 5.07 -22.10
C GLU A 59 11.53 5.55 -20.93
N ALA A 60 10.94 6.23 -19.97
CA ALA A 60 11.64 6.69 -18.76
C ALA A 60 12.07 5.51 -17.88
N ALA A 61 11.17 4.55 -17.62
CA ALA A 61 11.49 3.32 -16.90
C ALA A 61 12.61 2.54 -17.59
N ARG A 62 12.53 2.39 -18.93
CA ARG A 62 13.57 1.70 -19.71
C ARG A 62 14.94 2.35 -19.54
N GLN A 63 15.03 3.68 -19.65
CA GLN A 63 16.30 4.39 -19.46
C GLN A 63 16.86 4.23 -18.05
N ILE A 64 16.02 4.22 -17.01
CA ILE A 64 16.43 3.96 -15.63
C ILE A 64 17.00 2.55 -15.48
N LEU A 65 16.30 1.53 -16.03
CA LEU A 65 16.71 0.14 -15.96
C LEU A 65 18.01 -0.10 -16.73
N ASP A 66 18.14 0.46 -17.93
CA ASP A 66 19.34 0.34 -18.75
C ASP A 66 20.56 0.95 -18.07
N HIS A 67 20.39 2.14 -17.46
CA HIS A 67 21.45 2.79 -16.69
C HIS A 67 21.90 1.95 -15.49
N ALA A 68 20.97 1.17 -14.90
CA ALA A 68 21.27 0.25 -13.80
C ALA A 68 21.83 -1.11 -14.28
N GLY A 69 21.97 -1.35 -15.59
CA GLY A 69 22.42 -2.62 -16.16
C GLY A 69 21.33 -3.70 -16.18
N LEU A 70 20.05 -3.32 -16.03
CA LEU A 70 18.89 -4.22 -16.11
C LEU A 70 18.30 -4.23 -17.55
N THR A 71 19.16 -4.40 -18.56
CA THR A 71 18.82 -4.28 -19.98
C THR A 71 17.82 -5.32 -20.46
N ASP A 72 17.82 -6.51 -19.86
CA ASP A 72 16.96 -7.63 -20.26
C ASP A 72 15.62 -7.63 -19.50
N MET A 73 15.39 -6.68 -18.60
CA MET A 73 14.15 -6.59 -17.83
C MET A 73 13.04 -5.99 -18.69
N PRO A 74 11.95 -6.71 -19.00
CA PRO A 74 10.87 -6.17 -19.81
C PRO A 74 10.09 -5.07 -19.07
N VAL A 75 9.58 -4.12 -19.86
CA VAL A 75 8.59 -3.13 -19.45
C VAL A 75 7.36 -3.37 -20.30
N GLU A 76 6.28 -3.83 -19.66
CA GLU A 76 5.08 -4.32 -20.34
C GLU A 76 3.89 -3.44 -19.99
N GLU A 77 2.98 -3.30 -20.97
CA GLU A 77 1.69 -2.65 -20.76
C GLU A 77 0.71 -3.64 -20.12
N VAL A 78 -0.06 -3.19 -19.14
CA VAL A 78 -1.10 -3.98 -18.46
C VAL A 78 -2.42 -3.22 -18.42
N GLU A 79 -3.53 -3.94 -18.61
CA GLU A 79 -4.86 -3.36 -18.49
C GLU A 79 -5.18 -2.95 -17.04
N GLY A 80 -5.99 -1.93 -16.90
CA GLY A 80 -6.47 -1.42 -15.62
C GLY A 80 -5.93 -0.02 -15.31
N HIS A 81 -6.60 0.66 -14.38
CA HIS A 81 -6.19 1.98 -13.91
C HIS A 81 -5.38 1.84 -12.62
N LEU A 82 -4.20 2.44 -12.54
CA LEU A 82 -3.26 2.32 -11.42
C LEU A 82 -2.90 0.85 -11.10
N SER A 83 -2.75 0.03 -12.14
CA SER A 83 -2.32 -1.36 -12.05
C SER A 83 -0.80 -1.51 -12.16
N ASP A 84 -0.09 -0.39 -12.11
CA ASP A 84 1.37 -0.33 -12.20
C ASP A 84 2.01 -1.12 -11.06
N HIS A 85 2.98 -1.96 -11.40
CA HIS A 85 3.74 -2.72 -10.41
C HIS A 85 5.03 -3.31 -10.99
N TYR A 86 6.00 -3.53 -10.13
CA TYR A 86 7.15 -4.40 -10.38
C TYR A 86 6.84 -5.81 -9.90
N ASP A 87 6.98 -6.81 -10.77
CA ASP A 87 6.87 -8.24 -10.40
C ASP A 87 8.28 -8.84 -10.21
N PRO A 88 8.71 -9.10 -8.97
CA PRO A 88 10.03 -9.66 -8.71
C PRO A 88 10.17 -11.13 -9.16
N THR A 89 9.04 -11.86 -9.30
CA THR A 89 9.04 -13.26 -9.74
C THR A 89 9.30 -13.35 -11.24
N LYS A 90 8.66 -12.47 -12.00
CA LYS A 90 8.86 -12.37 -13.46
C LYS A 90 10.06 -11.51 -13.82
N ARG A 91 10.56 -10.71 -12.87
CA ARG A 91 11.58 -9.66 -13.08
C ARG A 91 11.18 -8.73 -14.23
N ALA A 92 9.98 -8.19 -14.14
CA ALA A 92 9.37 -7.35 -15.16
C ALA A 92 8.64 -6.16 -14.51
N LEU A 93 8.60 -5.01 -15.21
CA LEU A 93 7.73 -3.90 -14.89
C LEU A 93 6.45 -4.00 -15.69
N PHE A 94 5.34 -3.81 -15.01
CA PHE A 94 4.01 -3.71 -15.61
C PHE A 94 3.46 -2.31 -15.36
N LEU A 95 3.10 -1.61 -16.43
CA LEU A 95 2.57 -0.25 -16.37
C LEU A 95 1.17 -0.20 -16.98
N SER A 96 0.24 0.47 -16.31
CA SER A 96 -1.08 0.75 -16.86
C SER A 96 -0.96 1.54 -18.17
N SER A 97 -1.91 1.38 -19.10
CA SER A 97 -1.90 2.05 -20.41
C SER A 97 -1.66 3.56 -20.29
N ASP A 98 -2.29 4.19 -19.30
CA ASP A 98 -2.15 5.62 -19.03
C ASP A 98 -0.71 6.01 -18.67
N ASN A 99 -0.01 5.18 -17.90
CA ASN A 99 1.37 5.44 -17.48
C ASN A 99 2.39 4.89 -18.48
N PHE A 100 2.09 3.79 -19.18
CA PHE A 100 2.97 3.22 -20.20
C PHE A 100 3.17 4.19 -21.36
N ASN A 101 2.08 4.69 -21.93
CA ASN A 101 2.06 5.59 -23.09
C ASN A 101 2.07 7.07 -22.71
N GLY A 102 1.77 7.40 -21.45
CA GLY A 102 1.64 8.77 -20.94
C GLY A 102 2.96 9.52 -20.98
N ARG A 103 2.91 10.79 -21.47
CA ARG A 103 4.06 11.71 -21.56
C ARG A 103 3.91 12.84 -20.55
N THR A 104 3.51 12.49 -19.33
CA THR A 104 3.19 13.44 -18.26
C THR A 104 4.11 13.24 -17.06
N ILE A 105 4.20 14.25 -16.20
CA ILE A 105 4.97 14.19 -14.96
C ILE A 105 4.52 13.02 -14.06
N ALA A 106 3.19 12.75 -14.00
CA ALA A 106 2.66 11.64 -13.23
C ALA A 106 3.09 10.30 -13.83
N ALA A 107 2.92 10.09 -15.13
CA ALA A 107 3.27 8.84 -15.80
C ALA A 107 4.76 8.50 -15.65
N VAL A 108 5.64 9.47 -15.90
CA VAL A 108 7.08 9.30 -15.72
C VAL A 108 7.45 9.06 -14.26
N GLY A 109 6.78 9.74 -13.31
CA GLY A 109 6.99 9.55 -11.89
C GLY A 109 6.62 8.15 -11.40
N VAL A 110 5.44 7.65 -11.80
CA VAL A 110 4.96 6.29 -11.44
C VAL A 110 5.86 5.22 -12.07
N ALA A 111 6.15 5.32 -13.35
CA ALA A 111 7.02 4.36 -14.03
C ALA A 111 8.43 4.30 -13.42
N ALA A 112 8.98 5.45 -13.02
CA ALA A 112 10.24 5.53 -12.31
C ALA A 112 10.16 4.91 -10.89
N HIS A 113 9.00 4.99 -10.22
CA HIS A 113 8.78 4.35 -8.92
C HIS A 113 8.85 2.83 -9.03
N GLU A 114 8.20 2.25 -10.04
CA GLU A 114 8.26 0.80 -10.28
C GLU A 114 9.68 0.36 -10.66
N ALA A 115 10.41 1.16 -11.45
CA ALA A 115 11.84 0.95 -11.67
C ALA A 115 12.63 1.04 -10.35
N GLY A 116 12.25 1.89 -9.41
CA GLY A 116 12.83 1.96 -8.07
C GLY A 116 12.75 0.64 -7.30
N HIS A 117 11.62 -0.08 -7.38
CA HIS A 117 11.49 -1.43 -6.81
C HIS A 117 12.40 -2.45 -7.50
N ALA A 118 12.56 -2.37 -8.82
CA ALA A 118 13.52 -3.21 -9.53
C ALA A 118 14.97 -2.98 -9.05
N LEU A 119 15.33 -1.71 -8.80
CA LEU A 119 16.63 -1.36 -8.22
C LEU A 119 16.81 -1.86 -6.79
N GLN A 120 15.76 -1.85 -5.97
CA GLN A 120 15.80 -2.45 -4.63
C GLN A 120 16.10 -3.94 -4.70
N HIS A 121 15.40 -4.65 -5.57
CA HIS A 121 15.59 -6.08 -5.77
C HIS A 121 16.99 -6.40 -6.31
N GLN A 122 17.48 -5.63 -7.31
CA GLN A 122 18.84 -5.79 -7.85
C GLN A 122 19.91 -5.68 -6.76
N HIS A 123 19.73 -4.78 -5.80
CA HIS A 123 20.69 -4.57 -4.71
C HIS A 123 20.47 -5.49 -3.51
N SER A 124 19.56 -6.47 -3.60
CA SER A 124 19.18 -7.38 -2.50
C SER A 124 18.92 -6.61 -1.21
N TRP A 125 18.10 -5.55 -1.31
CA TRP A 125 17.84 -4.71 -0.16
C TRP A 125 16.95 -5.44 0.85
N ALA A 126 17.50 -5.71 2.03
CA ALA A 126 16.93 -6.62 3.02
C ALA A 126 15.45 -6.33 3.39
N LEU A 127 15.04 -5.04 3.42
CA LEU A 127 13.64 -4.70 3.70
C LEU A 127 12.71 -5.03 2.53
N PHE A 128 13.18 -4.91 1.28
CA PHE A 128 12.43 -5.35 0.10
C PHE A 128 12.23 -6.87 0.13
N ASP A 129 13.30 -7.62 0.37
CA ASP A 129 13.23 -9.08 0.44
C ASP A 129 12.31 -9.54 1.59
N LEU A 130 12.40 -8.89 2.75
CA LEU A 130 11.51 -9.15 3.88
C LEU A 130 10.04 -8.83 3.55
N ARG A 131 9.77 -7.70 2.89
CA ARG A 131 8.42 -7.37 2.41
C ARG A 131 7.89 -8.48 1.51
N MET A 132 8.69 -8.93 0.54
CA MET A 132 8.28 -9.99 -0.40
C MET A 132 8.00 -11.31 0.31
N ALA A 133 8.79 -11.68 1.32
CA ALA A 133 8.54 -12.86 2.15
C ALA A 133 7.25 -12.74 3.00
N LEU A 134 6.89 -11.53 3.41
CA LEU A 134 5.67 -11.27 4.19
C LEU A 134 4.38 -11.24 3.34
N VAL A 135 4.46 -10.99 2.02
CA VAL A 135 3.27 -10.92 1.14
C VAL A 135 2.37 -12.14 1.27
N PRO A 136 2.85 -13.40 1.09
CA PRO A 136 1.97 -14.58 1.19
C PRO A 136 1.41 -14.76 2.60
N VAL A 137 2.20 -14.45 3.64
CA VAL A 137 1.74 -14.53 5.04
C VAL A 137 0.61 -13.54 5.30
N THR A 138 0.74 -12.31 4.78
CA THR A 138 -0.28 -11.26 4.91
C THR A 138 -1.55 -11.60 4.14
N GLN A 139 -1.43 -12.22 2.96
CA GLN A 139 -2.58 -12.68 2.19
C GLN A 139 -3.37 -13.75 2.96
N ILE A 140 -2.68 -14.73 3.55
CA ILE A 140 -3.30 -15.76 4.40
C ILE A 140 -3.96 -15.11 5.62
N ALA A 141 -3.28 -14.18 6.29
CA ALA A 141 -3.81 -13.46 7.44
C ALA A 141 -5.10 -12.68 7.10
N ASN A 142 -5.13 -12.02 5.94
CA ASN A 142 -6.29 -11.28 5.47
C ASN A 142 -7.48 -12.19 5.13
N MET A 143 -7.22 -13.33 4.46
CA MET A 143 -8.25 -14.34 4.19
C MET A 143 -8.78 -14.95 5.49
N ALA A 144 -7.91 -15.30 6.43
CA ALA A 144 -8.29 -15.84 7.74
C ALA A 144 -9.15 -14.83 8.52
N TRP A 145 -8.80 -13.56 8.49
CA TRP A 145 -9.58 -12.49 9.13
C TRP A 145 -10.99 -12.41 8.57
N MET A 146 -11.15 -12.43 7.24
CA MET A 146 -12.46 -12.43 6.61
C MET A 146 -13.30 -13.65 6.99
N GLY A 147 -12.68 -14.84 7.03
CA GLY A 147 -13.32 -16.07 7.50
C GLY A 147 -13.79 -15.99 8.95
N ILE A 148 -12.95 -15.45 9.84
CA ILE A 148 -13.26 -15.27 11.26
C ILE A 148 -14.41 -14.28 11.45
N LEU A 149 -14.45 -13.20 10.71
CA LEU A 149 -15.56 -12.24 10.74
C LEU A 149 -16.88 -12.91 10.37
N VAL A 150 -16.91 -13.66 9.27
CA VAL A 150 -18.12 -14.35 8.78
C VAL A 150 -18.56 -15.43 9.79
N LEU A 151 -17.64 -16.33 10.20
CA LEU A 151 -17.96 -17.41 11.12
C LEU A 151 -18.31 -16.89 12.52
N GLY A 152 -17.57 -15.89 13.00
CA GLY A 152 -17.83 -15.26 14.29
C GLY A 152 -19.22 -14.62 14.35
N PHE A 153 -19.62 -13.96 13.26
CA PHE A 153 -20.96 -13.39 13.15
C PHE A 153 -22.04 -14.46 13.09
N VAL A 154 -21.88 -15.48 12.23
CA VAL A 154 -22.88 -16.54 12.04
C VAL A 154 -23.04 -17.43 13.28
N LEU A 155 -21.93 -17.74 13.96
CA LEU A 155 -21.89 -18.67 15.08
C LEU A 155 -21.94 -17.98 16.45
N HIS A 156 -22.01 -16.66 16.50
CA HIS A 156 -21.94 -15.85 17.73
C HIS A 156 -20.70 -16.13 18.61
N LEU A 157 -19.53 -16.41 17.98
CA LEU A 157 -18.30 -16.80 18.65
C LEU A 157 -17.24 -15.67 18.66
N ILE A 158 -17.62 -14.45 18.33
CA ILE A 158 -16.69 -13.29 18.18
C ILE A 158 -15.77 -13.09 19.38
N PRO A 159 -16.23 -13.17 20.66
CA PRO A 159 -15.37 -12.99 21.81
C PRO A 159 -14.22 -14.03 21.87
N HIS A 160 -14.45 -15.26 21.39
CA HIS A 160 -13.46 -16.32 21.41
C HIS A 160 -12.32 -16.11 20.39
N PHE A 161 -12.52 -15.24 19.40
CA PHE A 161 -11.54 -14.98 18.33
C PHE A 161 -10.61 -13.79 18.59
N ILE A 162 -10.74 -13.11 19.73
CA ILE A 162 -10.01 -11.86 20.02
C ILE A 162 -8.48 -12.06 20.02
N LEU A 163 -7.99 -13.17 20.53
CA LEU A 163 -6.55 -13.48 20.52
C LEU A 163 -6.05 -13.79 19.10
N ILE A 164 -6.90 -14.42 18.30
CA ILE A 164 -6.58 -14.68 16.89
C ILE A 164 -6.56 -13.35 16.11
N ALA A 165 -7.49 -12.43 16.42
CA ALA A 165 -7.47 -11.09 15.86
C ALA A 165 -6.16 -10.35 16.21
N VAL A 166 -5.71 -10.41 17.46
CA VAL A 166 -4.41 -9.83 17.86
C VAL A 166 -3.27 -10.41 17.03
N ALA A 167 -3.22 -11.72 16.85
CA ALA A 167 -2.16 -12.36 16.07
C ALA A 167 -2.20 -11.92 14.58
N ILE A 168 -3.37 -11.92 13.97
CA ILE A 168 -3.57 -11.49 12.57
C ILE A 168 -3.16 -10.03 12.39
N PHE A 169 -3.67 -9.12 13.24
CA PHE A 169 -3.33 -7.70 13.14
C PHE A 169 -1.88 -7.39 13.50
N SER A 170 -1.23 -8.23 14.31
CA SER A 170 0.23 -8.13 14.52
C SER A 170 1.00 -8.39 13.23
N VAL A 171 0.62 -9.42 12.46
CA VAL A 171 1.21 -9.71 11.14
C VAL A 171 0.95 -8.57 10.16
N MET A 172 -0.28 -8.09 10.09
CA MET A 172 -0.65 -6.99 9.18
C MET A 172 0.09 -5.69 9.54
N THR A 173 0.23 -5.37 10.83
CA THR A 173 0.96 -4.19 11.28
C THR A 173 2.45 -4.31 10.98
N LEU A 174 3.04 -5.49 11.20
CA LEU A 174 4.45 -5.76 10.84
C LEU A 174 4.66 -5.56 9.33
N PHE A 175 3.76 -6.07 8.50
CA PHE A 175 3.82 -5.86 7.06
C PHE A 175 3.79 -4.38 6.68
N GLN A 176 2.92 -3.57 7.28
CA GLN A 176 2.87 -2.12 7.03
C GLN A 176 4.13 -1.40 7.52
N LEU A 177 4.69 -1.81 8.66
CA LEU A 177 5.95 -1.26 9.19
C LEU A 177 7.14 -1.51 8.25
N VAL A 178 7.18 -2.68 7.61
CA VAL A 178 8.22 -3.03 6.63
C VAL A 178 7.95 -2.37 5.28
N THR A 179 6.69 -2.30 4.86
CA THR A 179 6.29 -1.74 3.55
C THR A 179 6.58 -0.24 3.48
N LEU A 180 6.30 0.52 4.53
CA LEU A 180 6.45 1.97 4.52
C LEU A 180 7.87 2.43 4.13
N PRO A 181 8.97 1.98 4.77
CA PRO A 181 10.32 2.33 4.34
C PRO A 181 10.66 1.83 2.93
N VAL A 182 10.11 0.68 2.48
CA VAL A 182 10.31 0.18 1.11
C VAL A 182 9.75 1.15 0.09
N GLU A 183 8.54 1.66 0.30
CA GLU A 183 7.89 2.61 -0.60
C GLU A 183 8.60 3.98 -0.63
N TYR A 184 9.05 4.45 0.54
CA TYR A 184 9.85 5.68 0.61
C TYR A 184 11.20 5.55 -0.13
N ASP A 185 11.89 4.43 0.02
CA ASP A 185 13.17 4.20 -0.66
C ASP A 185 12.98 4.01 -2.17
N ALA A 186 11.94 3.30 -2.63
CA ALA A 186 11.60 3.20 -4.06
C ALA A 186 11.37 4.59 -4.66
N SER A 187 10.57 5.43 -4.01
CA SER A 187 10.32 6.82 -4.41
C SER A 187 11.60 7.67 -4.40
N ALA A 188 12.48 7.48 -3.41
CA ALA A 188 13.76 8.18 -3.35
C ALA A 188 14.70 7.79 -4.49
N ARG A 189 14.77 6.48 -4.82
CA ARG A 189 15.52 5.96 -5.98
C ARG A 189 14.96 6.52 -7.27
N ALA A 190 13.63 6.50 -7.46
CA ALA A 190 12.95 7.06 -8.61
C ALA A 190 13.34 8.53 -8.84
N LYS A 191 13.17 9.38 -7.81
CA LYS A 191 13.56 10.80 -7.88
C LYS A 191 15.04 10.97 -8.22
N LYS A 192 15.91 10.21 -7.56
CA LYS A 192 17.36 10.26 -7.82
C LYS A 192 17.69 9.93 -9.26
N GLN A 193 17.13 8.85 -9.83
CA GLN A 193 17.38 8.44 -11.21
C GLN A 193 16.84 9.46 -12.21
N LEU A 194 15.59 9.89 -12.05
CA LEU A 194 14.99 10.90 -12.93
C LEU A 194 15.81 12.19 -12.98
N PHE A 195 16.37 12.62 -11.83
CA PHE A 195 17.12 13.86 -11.73
C PHE A 195 18.57 13.72 -12.23
N GLN A 196 19.22 12.57 -11.96
CA GLN A 196 20.59 12.32 -12.40
C GLN A 196 20.69 12.09 -13.90
N LEU A 197 19.72 11.41 -14.49
CA LEU A 197 19.68 11.13 -15.92
C LEU A 197 19.09 12.32 -16.73
N GLY A 198 18.61 13.37 -16.05
CA GLY A 198 18.00 14.51 -16.73
C GLY A 198 16.68 14.22 -17.46
N LEU A 199 15.97 13.14 -17.03
CA LEU A 199 14.69 12.72 -17.63
C LEU A 199 13.56 13.69 -17.31
N VAL A 200 13.72 14.48 -16.24
CA VAL A 200 12.84 15.59 -15.87
C VAL A 200 13.65 16.85 -15.61
N ARG A 201 13.11 18.00 -15.99
CA ARG A 201 13.74 19.30 -15.80
C ARG A 201 13.65 19.77 -14.34
N GLN A 202 14.44 20.79 -14.00
CA GLN A 202 14.49 21.34 -12.64
C GLN A 202 13.12 21.85 -12.14
N ASN A 203 12.33 22.49 -13.00
CA ASN A 203 11.00 22.99 -12.71
C ASN A 203 9.95 21.88 -12.52
N GLU A 204 10.20 20.66 -13.03
CA GLU A 204 9.30 19.50 -12.97
C GLU A 204 9.49 18.66 -11.71
N ARG A 205 10.66 18.79 -11.05
CA ARG A 205 11.03 17.98 -9.86
C ARG A 205 10.02 18.07 -8.73
N ALA A 206 9.46 19.27 -8.53
CA ALA A 206 8.41 19.48 -7.53
C ALA A 206 7.12 18.69 -7.85
N GLY A 207 6.79 18.54 -9.14
CA GLY A 207 5.64 17.75 -9.60
C GLY A 207 5.82 16.27 -9.37
N VAL A 208 6.98 15.72 -9.76
CA VAL A 208 7.35 14.32 -9.47
C VAL A 208 7.29 14.05 -7.98
N SER A 209 7.89 14.93 -7.16
CA SER A 209 7.88 14.77 -5.71
C SER A 209 6.46 14.81 -5.15
N ALA A 210 5.60 15.72 -5.63
CA ALA A 210 4.23 15.85 -5.18
C ALA A 210 3.40 14.56 -5.43
N VAL A 211 3.58 13.91 -6.59
CA VAL A 211 2.91 12.66 -6.92
C VAL A 211 3.40 11.53 -6.01
N LEU A 212 4.72 11.32 -5.92
CA LEU A 212 5.30 10.22 -5.16
C LEU A 212 5.12 10.37 -3.65
N ASP A 213 5.23 11.60 -3.12
CA ASP A 213 5.02 11.85 -1.70
C ASP A 213 3.55 11.71 -1.32
N ALA A 214 2.61 12.08 -2.22
CA ALA A 214 1.19 11.84 -2.00
C ALA A 214 0.84 10.35 -2.03
N ALA A 215 1.48 9.55 -2.90
CA ALA A 215 1.34 8.09 -2.88
C ALA A 215 1.84 7.51 -1.55
N ALA A 216 3.01 7.95 -1.06
CA ALA A 216 3.58 7.49 0.20
C ALA A 216 2.67 7.75 1.42
N LEU A 217 1.85 8.82 1.41
CA LEU A 217 0.88 9.10 2.48
C LEU A 217 -0.17 8.01 2.63
N THR A 218 -0.51 7.28 1.58
CA THR A 218 -1.47 6.16 1.67
C THR A 218 -0.92 5.01 2.51
N TYR A 219 0.38 4.75 2.43
CA TYR A 219 1.05 3.74 3.28
C TYR A 219 1.16 4.21 4.74
N VAL A 220 1.38 5.51 4.97
CA VAL A 220 1.31 6.09 6.32
C VAL A 220 -0.08 5.90 6.92
N ALA A 221 -1.14 6.20 6.16
CA ALA A 221 -2.51 6.02 6.61
C ALA A 221 -2.84 4.54 6.92
N ALA A 222 -2.37 3.61 6.09
CA ALA A 222 -2.54 2.18 6.30
C ALA A 222 -1.81 1.71 7.58
N LEU A 223 -0.57 2.16 7.81
CA LEU A 223 0.18 1.84 9.03
C LEU A 223 -0.52 2.37 10.27
N VAL A 224 -0.91 3.64 10.28
CA VAL A 224 -1.63 4.24 11.43
C VAL A 224 -2.91 3.47 11.72
N SER A 225 -3.72 3.15 10.71
CA SER A 225 -4.95 2.40 10.88
C SER A 225 -4.70 0.99 11.44
N SER A 226 -3.65 0.29 10.95
CA SER A 226 -3.31 -1.05 11.44
C SER A 226 -2.83 -1.03 12.89
N VAL A 227 -2.03 -0.02 13.28
CA VAL A 227 -1.58 0.17 14.67
C VAL A 227 -2.75 0.45 15.60
N LEU A 228 -3.65 1.36 15.22
CA LEU A 228 -4.84 1.67 16.03
C LEU A 228 -5.71 0.42 16.23
N THR A 229 -5.91 -0.37 15.16
CA THR A 229 -6.68 -1.61 15.22
C THR A 229 -6.02 -2.64 16.13
N LEU A 230 -4.71 -2.85 16.00
CA LEU A 230 -3.95 -3.77 16.85
C LEU A 230 -4.02 -3.37 18.33
N LEU A 231 -3.82 -2.09 18.63
CA LEU A 231 -3.91 -1.58 20.01
C LEU A 231 -5.29 -1.78 20.62
N TYR A 232 -6.35 -1.59 19.82
CA TYR A 232 -7.71 -1.87 20.27
C TYR A 232 -7.91 -3.35 20.61
N TYR A 233 -7.48 -4.29 19.76
CA TYR A 233 -7.63 -5.71 20.05
C TYR A 233 -6.79 -6.17 21.25
N ILE A 234 -5.58 -5.60 21.44
CA ILE A 234 -4.78 -5.85 22.64
C ILE A 234 -5.51 -5.36 23.90
N TYR A 235 -6.08 -4.16 23.84
CA TYR A 235 -6.88 -3.61 24.94
C TYR A 235 -8.10 -4.49 25.25
N ALA A 236 -8.85 -4.88 24.23
CA ALA A 236 -10.01 -5.73 24.38
C ALA A 236 -9.65 -7.12 24.97
N ALA A 237 -8.56 -7.74 24.48
CA ALA A 237 -8.07 -9.02 25.01
C ALA A 237 -7.62 -8.98 26.49
N ARG A 238 -7.19 -7.82 26.98
CA ARG A 238 -6.85 -7.65 28.41
C ARG A 238 -8.10 -7.54 29.28
N ASN A 239 -9.12 -6.83 28.80
CA ASN A 239 -10.34 -6.61 29.56
C ASN A 239 -11.27 -7.84 29.60
N ASP A 240 -11.16 -8.75 28.62
CA ASP A 240 -11.91 -10.00 28.61
C ASP A 240 -11.39 -11.03 29.65
N ARG A 241 -10.19 -10.78 30.19
CA ARG A 241 -9.56 -11.64 31.22
C ARG A 241 -9.75 -11.15 32.67
N SER A 242 -10.34 -9.96 32.86
CA SER A 242 -10.62 -9.36 34.16
C SER A 242 -12.08 -9.49 34.53
#